data_834801cf53961989d1c57bcfdd908d26
#
_entry.id   834801cf53961989d1c57bcfdd908d26
#
_cell.length_a   1.000
_cell.length_b   1.000
_cell.length_c   1.000
_cell.angle_alpha   90.00
_cell.angle_beta   90.00
_cell.angle_gamma   90.00
#
_symmetry.space_group_name_H-M   'P 1'
#
loop_
_entity.id
_entity.type
_entity.pdbx_description
1 polymer ?
#
loop_
_entity_poly.entity_id
_entity_poly.type
_entity_poly.pdbx_seq_one_letter_code
_entity_poly.pdbx_strand_id
1 'polypeptide(L)'
;GRKLDAREIANLMLELEDRGCHNINLVTPEHVVPQVIEALAEAIARGLASPVVYNTSAYDALDSLRSLDGLVDIYMPDFKFWERATARRLAKAKDYPERAREAIREMHRQVGDLRFGPDGLARRGLLVRHLVMPGQTAEAEAIFQWLADEISPDTFLNVMAQYRPEHQVGRDRRYEEVARRPTAAEIDEAYAAARRAGLWRFAR
;
A
#
# COMPACT_ATOMS: atom_id res chain seq x y z
N GLY A 1 -14.04 -19.84 0.56
CA GLY A 1 -14.61 -19.15 -0.59
C GLY A 1 -14.75 -20.08 -1.80
N ARG A 2 -15.53 -19.68 -2.80
CA ARG A 2 -15.63 -20.39 -4.07
C ARG A 2 -14.32 -20.22 -4.86
N LYS A 3 -13.82 -21.29 -5.47
CA LYS A 3 -12.70 -21.21 -6.41
C LYS A 3 -13.20 -20.62 -7.73
N LEU A 4 -12.51 -19.61 -8.23
CA LEU A 4 -12.82 -18.93 -9.50
C LEU A 4 -11.66 -19.11 -10.47
N ASP A 5 -11.96 -19.20 -11.77
CA ASP A 5 -10.97 -19.14 -12.84
C ASP A 5 -10.74 -17.69 -13.30
N ALA A 6 -9.74 -17.49 -14.18
CA ALA A 6 -9.36 -16.16 -14.68
C ALA A 6 -10.53 -15.44 -15.38
N ARG A 7 -11.34 -16.18 -16.16
CA ARG A 7 -12.49 -15.64 -16.87
C ARG A 7 -13.61 -15.21 -15.93
N GLU A 8 -13.88 -16.00 -14.89
CA GLU A 8 -14.86 -15.65 -13.85
C GLU A 8 -14.42 -14.39 -13.09
N ILE A 9 -13.12 -14.24 -12.77
CA ILE A 9 -12.58 -13.05 -12.14
C ILE A 9 -12.69 -11.85 -13.08
N ALA A 10 -12.36 -11.99 -14.36
CA ALA A 10 -12.53 -10.96 -15.37
C ALA A 10 -14.00 -10.51 -15.50
N ASN A 11 -14.96 -11.43 -15.45
CA ASN A 11 -16.38 -11.10 -15.44
C ASN A 11 -16.74 -10.19 -14.25
N LEU A 12 -16.23 -10.50 -13.05
CA LEU A 12 -16.47 -9.68 -11.86
C LEU A 12 -15.87 -8.27 -11.98
N MET A 13 -14.69 -8.15 -12.59
CA MET A 13 -14.06 -6.84 -12.83
C MET A 13 -14.93 -5.99 -13.76
N LEU A 14 -15.38 -6.54 -14.88
CA LEU A 14 -16.26 -5.84 -15.82
C LEU A 14 -17.64 -5.52 -15.21
N GLU A 15 -18.21 -6.42 -14.43
CA GLU A 15 -19.46 -6.15 -13.70
C GLU A 15 -19.32 -5.01 -12.69
N LEU A 16 -18.18 -4.89 -11.99
CA LEU A 16 -17.93 -3.76 -11.10
C LEU A 16 -17.83 -2.44 -11.87
N GLU A 17 -17.17 -2.46 -13.03
CA GLU A 17 -17.10 -1.29 -13.90
C GLU A 17 -18.48 -0.89 -14.42
N ASP A 18 -19.28 -1.81 -14.91
CA ASP A 18 -20.65 -1.59 -15.36
C ASP A 18 -21.57 -1.01 -14.26
N ARG A 19 -21.28 -1.34 -13.00
CA ARG A 19 -21.95 -0.76 -11.82
C ARG A 19 -21.46 0.65 -11.45
N GLY A 20 -20.51 1.21 -12.20
CA GLY A 20 -19.96 2.54 -11.98
C GLY A 20 -18.85 2.60 -10.93
N CYS A 21 -18.21 1.48 -10.58
CA CYS A 21 -16.99 1.51 -9.77
C CYS A 21 -15.87 2.21 -10.54
N HIS A 22 -15.23 3.18 -9.90
CA HIS A 22 -14.20 4.01 -10.54
C HIS A 22 -12.79 3.38 -10.55
N ASN A 23 -12.63 2.19 -9.97
CA ASN A 23 -11.40 1.38 -10.02
C ASN A 23 -11.71 -0.09 -9.68
N ILE A 24 -10.78 -0.97 -10.02
CA ILE A 24 -10.74 -2.36 -9.58
C ILE A 24 -9.63 -2.49 -8.53
N ASN A 25 -10.02 -2.72 -7.28
CA ASN A 25 -9.07 -2.80 -6.16
C ASN A 25 -8.76 -4.27 -5.80
N LEU A 26 -7.53 -4.70 -6.09
CA LEU A 26 -6.99 -6.00 -5.73
C LEU A 26 -6.34 -5.92 -4.36
N VAL A 27 -6.92 -6.56 -3.37
CA VAL A 27 -6.44 -6.48 -1.97
C VAL A 27 -5.61 -7.70 -1.62
N THR A 28 -4.36 -7.48 -1.23
CA THR A 28 -3.39 -8.52 -0.85
C THR A 28 -3.21 -9.61 -1.92
N PRO A 29 -2.98 -9.25 -3.20
CA PRO A 29 -2.93 -10.22 -4.29
C PRO A 29 -1.56 -10.88 -4.47
N GLU A 30 -0.55 -10.57 -3.67
CA GLU A 30 0.84 -10.99 -3.82
C GLU A 30 1.04 -12.51 -3.85
N HIS A 31 0.13 -13.29 -3.28
CA HIS A 31 0.19 -14.75 -3.26
C HIS A 31 -0.48 -15.43 -4.48
N VAL A 32 -1.12 -14.65 -5.35
CA VAL A 32 -1.87 -15.12 -6.53
C VAL A 32 -1.59 -14.30 -7.79
N VAL A 33 -0.41 -13.68 -7.87
CA VAL A 33 -0.03 -12.78 -8.99
C VAL A 33 -0.21 -13.44 -10.37
N PRO A 34 0.21 -14.69 -10.62
CA PRO A 34 -0.02 -15.32 -11.92
C PRO A 34 -1.50 -15.35 -12.33
N GLN A 35 -2.39 -15.72 -11.42
CA GLN A 35 -3.83 -15.77 -11.66
C GLN A 35 -4.43 -14.37 -11.86
N VAL A 36 -3.89 -13.36 -11.15
CA VAL A 36 -4.26 -11.96 -11.33
C VAL A 36 -3.89 -11.48 -12.73
N ILE A 37 -2.69 -11.81 -13.22
CA ILE A 37 -2.24 -11.46 -14.58
C ILE A 37 -3.16 -12.08 -15.64
N GLU A 38 -3.48 -13.37 -15.50
CA GLU A 38 -4.40 -14.05 -16.42
C GLU A 38 -5.79 -13.38 -16.44
N ALA A 39 -6.33 -13.04 -15.26
CA ALA A 39 -7.63 -12.39 -15.15
C ALA A 39 -7.63 -10.96 -15.71
N LEU A 40 -6.56 -10.17 -15.46
CA LEU A 40 -6.40 -8.83 -16.01
C LEU A 40 -6.27 -8.87 -17.55
N ALA A 41 -5.47 -9.80 -18.09
CA ALA A 41 -5.32 -9.96 -19.53
C ALA A 41 -6.67 -10.24 -20.21
N GLU A 42 -7.48 -11.13 -19.63
CA GLU A 42 -8.84 -11.44 -20.11
C GLU A 42 -9.78 -10.23 -20.00
N ALA A 43 -9.76 -9.50 -18.87
CA ALA A 43 -10.60 -8.33 -18.64
C ALA A 43 -10.25 -7.18 -19.58
N ILE A 44 -8.95 -6.88 -19.76
CA ILE A 44 -8.44 -5.83 -20.65
C ILE A 44 -8.79 -6.17 -22.11
N ALA A 45 -8.62 -7.42 -22.53
CA ALA A 45 -8.99 -7.85 -23.89
C ALA A 45 -10.49 -7.65 -24.16
N ARG A 46 -11.32 -7.62 -23.13
CA ARG A 46 -12.78 -7.43 -23.21
C ARG A 46 -13.22 -5.99 -22.92
N GLY A 47 -12.28 -5.06 -22.77
CA GLY A 47 -12.56 -3.63 -22.72
C GLY A 47 -12.55 -3.01 -21.32
N LEU A 48 -11.99 -3.66 -20.31
CA LEU A 48 -11.80 -3.04 -18.99
C LEU A 48 -11.00 -1.73 -19.15
N ALA A 49 -11.59 -0.62 -18.73
CA ALA A 49 -11.02 0.73 -18.82
C ALA A 49 -10.77 1.38 -17.46
N SER A 50 -11.40 0.85 -16.40
CA SER A 50 -11.22 1.33 -15.02
C SER A 50 -9.80 1.07 -14.52
N PRO A 51 -9.19 2.04 -13.80
CA PRO A 51 -7.86 1.85 -13.23
C PRO A 51 -7.77 0.64 -12.30
N VAL A 52 -6.71 -0.12 -12.42
CA VAL A 52 -6.40 -1.26 -11.56
C VAL A 52 -5.54 -0.81 -10.39
N VAL A 53 -6.03 -1.02 -9.17
CA VAL A 53 -5.32 -0.72 -7.91
C VAL A 53 -4.77 -2.00 -7.30
N TYR A 54 -3.47 -2.02 -7.05
CA TYR A 54 -2.78 -3.11 -6.35
C TYR A 54 -2.49 -2.69 -4.90
N ASN A 55 -3.31 -3.18 -3.97
CA ASN A 55 -3.24 -2.86 -2.54
C ASN A 55 -2.49 -3.96 -1.80
N THR A 56 -1.32 -3.66 -1.27
CA THR A 56 -0.39 -4.62 -0.70
C THR A 56 0.24 -4.17 0.61
N SER A 57 0.82 -5.12 1.33
CA SER A 57 1.65 -4.87 2.51
C SER A 57 3.06 -4.37 2.19
N ALA A 58 3.42 -4.23 0.91
CA ALA A 58 4.78 -3.98 0.41
C ALA A 58 5.79 -5.11 0.71
N TYR A 59 5.32 -6.30 1.04
CA TYR A 59 6.18 -7.48 1.25
C TYR A 59 6.13 -8.42 0.05
N ASP A 60 6.29 -7.82 -1.13
CA ASP A 60 6.14 -8.48 -2.42
C ASP A 60 7.50 -8.99 -2.96
N ALA A 61 7.45 -10.04 -3.75
CA ALA A 61 8.60 -10.48 -4.53
C ALA A 61 8.79 -9.57 -5.75
N LEU A 62 10.02 -9.10 -6.00
CA LEU A 62 10.32 -8.21 -7.12
C LEU A 62 9.93 -8.79 -8.48
N ASP A 63 10.15 -10.08 -8.69
CA ASP A 63 9.81 -10.73 -9.95
C ASP A 63 8.29 -10.76 -10.19
N SER A 64 7.50 -10.90 -9.12
CA SER A 64 6.04 -10.78 -9.19
C SER A 64 5.63 -9.35 -9.58
N LEU A 65 6.23 -8.33 -8.96
CA LEU A 65 5.96 -6.93 -9.31
C LEU A 65 6.35 -6.61 -10.76
N ARG A 66 7.51 -7.07 -11.21
CA ARG A 66 7.95 -6.88 -12.61
C ARG A 66 7.00 -7.52 -13.61
N SER A 67 6.41 -8.67 -13.27
CA SER A 67 5.42 -9.33 -14.12
C SER A 67 4.11 -8.55 -14.25
N LEU A 68 3.84 -7.61 -13.35
CA LEU A 68 2.66 -6.73 -13.35
C LEU A 68 2.90 -5.41 -14.10
N ASP A 69 4.12 -5.16 -14.62
CA ASP A 69 4.44 -3.91 -15.32
C ASP A 69 3.51 -3.70 -16.52
N GLY A 70 2.85 -2.55 -16.56
CA GLY A 70 1.86 -2.21 -17.58
C GLY A 70 0.44 -2.73 -17.32
N LEU A 71 0.20 -3.54 -16.30
CA LEU A 71 -1.13 -4.06 -15.93
C LEU A 71 -1.75 -3.34 -14.74
N VAL A 72 -0.94 -2.73 -13.89
CA VAL A 72 -1.38 -2.00 -12.69
C VAL A 72 -1.25 -0.50 -12.95
N ASP A 73 -2.30 0.25 -12.63
CA ASP A 73 -2.31 1.71 -12.76
C ASP A 73 -1.91 2.39 -11.45
N ILE A 74 -2.36 1.87 -10.32
CA ILE A 74 -2.12 2.47 -9.01
C ILE A 74 -1.59 1.41 -8.06
N TYR A 75 -0.37 1.61 -7.57
CA TYR A 75 0.15 0.84 -6.45
C TYR A 75 -0.18 1.54 -5.13
N MET A 76 -0.68 0.77 -4.18
CA MET A 76 -1.07 1.24 -2.85
C MET A 76 -0.40 0.40 -1.75
N PRO A 77 0.92 0.51 -1.58
CA PRO A 77 1.66 -0.23 -0.56
C PRO A 77 1.51 0.36 0.83
N ASP A 78 1.47 -0.51 1.85
CA ASP A 78 1.68 -0.13 3.24
C ASP A 78 3.17 -0.15 3.58
N PHE A 79 3.75 0.96 4.00
CA PHE A 79 5.09 0.97 4.58
C PHE A 79 4.97 1.13 6.11
N LYS A 80 5.10 0.02 6.84
CA LYS A 80 4.74 -0.06 8.27
C LYS A 80 5.93 0.07 9.21
N PHE A 81 7.07 -0.51 8.86
CA PHE A 81 8.24 -0.64 9.74
C PHE A 81 9.52 -0.27 9.01
N TRP A 82 10.36 0.49 9.68
CA TRP A 82 11.71 0.83 9.23
C TRP A 82 12.77 -0.11 9.82
N GLU A 83 12.61 -0.47 11.11
CA GLU A 83 13.57 -1.29 11.83
C GLU A 83 13.23 -2.78 11.74
N ARG A 84 14.27 -3.61 11.44
CA ARG A 84 14.15 -5.07 11.40
C ARG A 84 13.63 -5.66 12.71
N ALA A 85 14.08 -5.08 13.85
CA ALA A 85 13.67 -5.55 15.17
C ALA A 85 12.17 -5.37 15.38
N THR A 86 11.63 -4.21 15.01
CA THR A 86 10.21 -3.89 15.09
C THR A 86 9.39 -4.79 14.15
N ALA A 87 9.80 -4.91 12.89
CA ALA A 87 9.13 -5.76 11.91
C ALA A 87 9.13 -7.24 12.32
N ARG A 88 10.26 -7.76 12.84
CA ARG A 88 10.34 -9.13 13.37
C ARG A 88 9.40 -9.32 14.55
N ARG A 89 9.35 -8.37 15.48
CA ARG A 89 8.55 -8.47 16.71
C ARG A 89 7.05 -8.35 16.42
N LEU A 90 6.64 -7.34 15.66
CA LEU A 90 5.22 -7.02 15.43
C LEU A 90 4.59 -7.81 14.28
N ALA A 91 5.34 -8.06 13.19
CA ALA A 91 4.81 -8.71 11.99
C ALA A 91 5.45 -10.07 11.67
N LYS A 92 6.44 -10.54 12.46
CA LYS A 92 7.21 -11.78 12.19
C LYS A 92 8.01 -11.77 10.87
N ALA A 93 8.21 -10.61 10.28
CA ALA A 93 8.89 -10.41 9.00
C ALA A 93 10.18 -9.62 9.19
N LYS A 94 11.28 -10.32 9.48
CA LYS A 94 12.57 -9.71 9.86
C LYS A 94 13.24 -8.87 8.76
N ASP A 95 12.97 -9.17 7.50
CA ASP A 95 13.53 -8.51 6.30
C ASP A 95 12.49 -7.58 5.62
N TYR A 96 11.38 -7.31 6.29
CA TYR A 96 10.31 -6.44 5.79
C TYR A 96 10.80 -5.06 5.35
N PRO A 97 11.64 -4.33 6.13
CA PRO A 97 12.04 -2.98 5.75
C PRO A 97 12.79 -2.93 4.41
N GLU A 98 13.65 -3.91 4.15
CA GLU A 98 14.40 -4.00 2.90
C GLU A 98 13.48 -4.35 1.75
N ARG A 99 12.62 -5.37 1.94
CA ARG A 99 11.66 -5.79 0.93
C ARG A 99 10.68 -4.69 0.57
N ALA A 100 10.18 -3.97 1.57
CA ALA A 100 9.27 -2.85 1.34
C ALA A 100 9.93 -1.73 0.52
N ARG A 101 11.20 -1.39 0.82
CA ARG A 101 11.94 -0.39 0.04
C ARG A 101 12.19 -0.84 -1.40
N GLU A 102 12.58 -2.09 -1.62
CA GLU A 102 12.76 -2.65 -2.95
C GLU A 102 11.46 -2.65 -3.75
N ALA A 103 10.37 -3.11 -3.13
CA ALA A 103 9.05 -3.17 -3.73
C ALA A 103 8.51 -1.77 -4.09
N ILE A 104 8.60 -0.79 -3.18
CA ILE A 104 8.12 0.58 -3.41
C ILE A 104 8.92 1.28 -4.51
N ARG A 105 10.25 1.09 -4.60
CA ARG A 105 11.04 1.59 -5.72
C ARG A 105 10.57 1.03 -7.06
N GLU A 106 10.34 -0.29 -7.12
CA GLU A 106 9.86 -0.93 -8.34
C GLU A 106 8.45 -0.46 -8.71
N MET A 107 7.55 -0.35 -7.74
CA MET A 107 6.21 0.19 -7.94
C MET A 107 6.26 1.62 -8.50
N HIS A 108 7.07 2.51 -7.91
CA HIS A 108 7.24 3.87 -8.39
C HIS A 108 7.87 3.92 -9.78
N ARG A 109 8.87 3.06 -10.08
CA ARG A 109 9.44 2.93 -11.42
C ARG A 109 8.38 2.66 -12.49
N GLN A 110 7.39 1.81 -12.17
CA GLN A 110 6.34 1.41 -13.12
C GLN A 110 5.29 2.50 -13.34
N VAL A 111 4.86 3.18 -12.27
CA VAL A 111 3.68 4.07 -12.37
C VAL A 111 3.96 5.54 -12.08
N GLY A 112 5.09 5.87 -11.43
CA GLY A 112 5.47 7.23 -11.05
C GLY A 112 4.62 7.81 -9.92
N ASP A 113 4.64 9.14 -9.78
CA ASP A 113 3.85 9.87 -8.79
C ASP A 113 2.36 9.81 -9.09
N LEU A 114 1.53 9.81 -8.04
CA LEU A 114 0.07 9.72 -8.17
C LEU A 114 -0.51 10.91 -8.95
N ARG A 115 -1.30 10.61 -9.97
CA ARG A 115 -1.97 11.57 -10.84
C ARG A 115 -3.47 11.41 -10.75
N PHE A 116 -4.16 12.56 -10.77
CA PHE A 116 -5.62 12.64 -10.71
C PHE A 116 -6.17 13.07 -12.07
N GLY A 117 -7.36 12.57 -12.40
CA GLY A 117 -8.15 13.06 -13.51
C GLY A 117 -8.83 14.39 -13.18
N PRO A 118 -9.48 15.03 -14.17
CA PRO A 118 -10.22 16.28 -13.96
C PRO A 118 -11.42 16.14 -13.01
N ASP A 119 -11.87 14.92 -12.80
CA ASP A 119 -12.93 14.56 -11.83
C ASP A 119 -12.39 14.35 -10.40
N GLY A 120 -11.10 14.55 -10.17
CA GLY A 120 -10.45 14.37 -8.86
C GLY A 120 -10.19 12.91 -8.48
N LEU A 121 -10.47 11.94 -9.35
CA LEU A 121 -10.16 10.54 -9.10
C LEU A 121 -8.72 10.20 -9.48
N ALA A 122 -8.06 9.38 -8.67
CA ALA A 122 -6.74 8.88 -9.00
C ALA A 122 -6.79 7.97 -10.23
N ARG A 123 -5.86 8.18 -11.17
CA ARG A 123 -5.80 7.45 -12.45
C ARG A 123 -4.57 6.57 -12.57
N ARG A 124 -3.43 7.02 -12.07
CA ARG A 124 -2.16 6.30 -12.15
C ARG A 124 -1.19 6.80 -11.10
N GLY A 125 -0.33 5.93 -10.58
CA GLY A 125 0.78 6.32 -9.73
C GLY A 125 0.85 5.61 -8.39
N LEU A 126 1.79 6.05 -7.55
CA LEU A 126 2.06 5.49 -6.24
C LEU A 126 1.32 6.25 -5.14
N LEU A 127 0.58 5.52 -4.30
CA LEU A 127 -0.02 6.01 -3.04
C LEU A 127 0.53 5.19 -1.89
N VAL A 128 1.44 5.74 -1.09
CA VAL A 128 1.98 5.04 0.07
C VAL A 128 1.09 5.25 1.29
N ARG A 129 0.83 4.16 2.02
CA ARG A 129 0.09 4.22 3.28
C ARG A 129 1.03 3.95 4.45
N HIS A 130 0.88 4.73 5.51
CA HIS A 130 1.57 4.49 6.78
C HIS A 130 0.58 4.45 7.93
N LEU A 131 0.57 3.34 8.66
CA LEU A 131 -0.29 3.16 9.83
C LEU A 131 0.44 3.68 11.08
N VAL A 132 -0.04 4.78 11.64
CA VAL A 132 0.50 5.33 12.89
C VAL A 132 0.21 4.37 14.03
N MET A 133 1.27 3.87 14.65
CA MET A 133 1.19 2.99 15.83
C MET A 133 1.81 3.67 17.05
N PRO A 134 1.29 3.39 18.27
CA PRO A 134 1.81 3.98 19.50
C PRO A 134 3.31 3.75 19.67
N GLY A 135 4.05 4.81 20.04
CA GLY A 135 5.48 4.75 20.30
C GLY A 135 6.37 4.50 19.09
N GLN A 136 5.85 4.57 17.86
CA GLN A 136 6.60 4.29 16.63
C GLN A 136 6.89 5.55 15.78
N THR A 137 6.97 6.72 16.39
CA THR A 137 7.21 7.99 15.69
C THR A 137 8.56 8.03 14.95
N ALA A 138 9.61 7.45 15.53
CA ALA A 138 10.92 7.36 14.89
C ALA A 138 10.90 6.49 13.62
N GLU A 139 10.08 5.44 13.60
CA GLU A 139 9.85 4.60 12.41
C GLU A 139 9.19 5.43 11.30
N ALA A 140 8.16 6.20 11.64
CA ALA A 140 7.45 7.08 10.70
C ALA A 140 8.40 8.13 10.11
N GLU A 141 9.22 8.79 10.93
CA GLU A 141 10.18 9.80 10.50
C GLU A 141 11.19 9.23 9.50
N ALA A 142 11.79 8.07 9.80
CA ALA A 142 12.73 7.41 8.91
C ALA A 142 12.10 6.97 7.58
N ILE A 143 10.86 6.46 7.62
CA ILE A 143 10.10 6.09 6.43
C ILE A 143 9.84 7.32 5.56
N PHE A 144 9.35 8.41 6.13
CA PHE A 144 8.99 9.61 5.37
C PHE A 144 10.22 10.31 4.78
N GLN A 145 11.33 10.36 5.52
CA GLN A 145 12.58 10.88 5.00
C GLN A 145 13.04 10.06 3.79
N TRP A 146 13.03 8.73 3.91
CA TRP A 146 13.40 7.85 2.80
C TRP A 146 12.47 8.00 1.59
N LEU A 147 11.16 8.17 1.79
CA LEU A 147 10.21 8.38 0.69
C LEU A 147 10.52 9.68 -0.07
N ALA A 148 10.82 10.76 0.66
CA ALA A 148 11.14 12.04 0.05
C ALA A 148 12.49 12.00 -0.72
N ASP A 149 13.51 11.36 -0.13
CA ASP A 149 14.86 11.35 -0.68
C ASP A 149 15.04 10.35 -1.84
N GLU A 150 14.45 9.17 -1.73
CA GLU A 150 14.75 8.02 -2.58
C GLU A 150 13.62 7.67 -3.57
N ILE A 151 12.40 8.16 -3.32
CA ILE A 151 11.26 7.93 -4.21
C ILE A 151 10.87 9.23 -4.89
N SER A 152 10.23 10.14 -4.16
CA SER A 152 9.83 11.44 -4.68
C SER A 152 9.30 12.34 -3.55
N PRO A 153 9.65 13.64 -3.51
CA PRO A 153 8.99 14.60 -2.63
C PRO A 153 7.50 14.78 -2.96
N ASP A 154 7.07 14.37 -4.17
CA ASP A 154 5.68 14.38 -4.63
C ASP A 154 4.93 13.07 -4.32
N THR A 155 5.53 12.17 -3.55
CA THR A 155 4.86 10.94 -3.09
C THR A 155 3.55 11.28 -2.38
N PHE A 156 2.43 10.67 -2.85
CA PHE A 156 1.12 10.82 -2.21
C PHE A 156 1.04 9.89 -1.01
N LEU A 157 0.87 10.48 0.19
CA LEU A 157 0.92 9.76 1.46
C LEU A 157 -0.45 9.73 2.15
N ASN A 158 -0.86 8.53 2.56
CA ASN A 158 -1.98 8.34 3.47
C ASN A 158 -1.46 7.98 4.87
N VAL A 159 -1.50 8.94 5.78
CA VAL A 159 -1.19 8.75 7.21
C VAL A 159 -2.46 8.25 7.90
N MET A 160 -2.48 6.96 8.26
CA MET A 160 -3.65 6.28 8.78
C MET A 160 -3.66 6.30 10.32
N ALA A 161 -4.69 6.88 10.90
CA ALA A 161 -4.89 7.02 12.35
C ALA A 161 -5.73 5.89 12.98
N GLN A 162 -6.22 4.94 12.18
CA GLN A 162 -7.20 3.93 12.60
C GLN A 162 -6.62 2.71 13.31
N TYR A 163 -5.34 2.74 13.70
CA TYR A 163 -4.75 1.62 14.44
C TYR A 163 -5.53 1.33 15.73
N ARG A 164 -5.80 0.06 15.97
CA ARG A 164 -6.35 -0.47 17.21
C ARG A 164 -5.70 -1.82 17.54
N PRO A 165 -5.51 -2.10 18.86
CA PRO A 165 -5.01 -3.40 19.29
C PRO A 165 -6.00 -4.52 18.96
N GLU A 166 -5.52 -5.60 18.38
CA GLU A 166 -6.33 -6.78 18.05
C GLU A 166 -5.57 -8.08 18.39
N HIS A 167 -6.29 -9.19 18.48
CA HIS A 167 -5.76 -10.54 18.71
C HIS A 167 -4.85 -10.67 19.95
N GLN A 168 -3.54 -10.87 19.74
CA GLN A 168 -2.55 -11.05 20.80
C GLN A 168 -2.18 -9.73 21.48
N VAL A 169 -2.32 -8.62 20.77
CA VAL A 169 -2.06 -7.28 21.30
C VAL A 169 -3.12 -6.99 22.38
N GLY A 170 -2.69 -6.63 23.58
CA GLY A 170 -3.57 -6.45 24.74
C GLY A 170 -3.80 -7.72 25.58
N ARG A 171 -3.35 -8.90 25.11
CA ARG A 171 -3.35 -10.16 25.88
C ARG A 171 -1.95 -10.59 26.31
N ASP A 172 -0.94 -10.18 25.54
CA ASP A 172 0.45 -10.57 25.74
C ASP A 172 1.30 -9.32 26.02
N ARG A 173 1.95 -9.30 27.18
CA ARG A 173 2.80 -8.19 27.62
C ARG A 173 3.93 -7.85 26.65
N ARG A 174 4.29 -8.77 25.77
CA ARG A 174 5.28 -8.51 24.70
C ARG A 174 4.88 -7.40 23.73
N TYR A 175 3.61 -7.02 23.73
CA TYR A 175 3.04 -5.99 22.83
C TYR A 175 2.44 -4.81 23.60
N GLU A 176 2.82 -4.64 24.87
CA GLU A 176 2.23 -3.63 25.77
C GLU A 176 2.35 -2.21 25.22
N GLU A 177 3.48 -1.88 24.56
CA GLU A 177 3.72 -0.56 23.98
C GLU A 177 2.77 -0.21 22.81
N VAL A 178 2.22 -1.22 22.14
CA VAL A 178 1.22 -1.03 21.05
C VAL A 178 -0.18 -1.49 21.47
N ALA A 179 -0.41 -1.78 22.77
CA ALA A 179 -1.70 -2.25 23.31
C ALA A 179 -2.72 -1.12 23.56
N ARG A 180 -2.60 0.00 22.87
CA ARG A 180 -3.49 1.16 22.90
C ARG A 180 -3.67 1.77 21.52
N ARG A 181 -4.61 2.67 21.35
CA ARG A 181 -4.69 3.51 20.15
C ARG A 181 -3.60 4.59 20.16
N PRO A 182 -3.16 5.09 19.00
CA PRO A 182 -2.31 6.26 18.97
C PRO A 182 -3.06 7.48 19.53
N THR A 183 -2.33 8.36 20.17
CA THR A 183 -2.85 9.65 20.66
C THR A 183 -2.94 10.65 19.50
N ALA A 184 -3.72 11.73 19.67
CA ALA A 184 -3.74 12.83 18.71
C ALA A 184 -2.34 13.41 18.48
N ALA A 185 -1.55 13.56 19.55
CA ALA A 185 -0.18 14.05 19.46
C ALA A 185 0.74 13.16 18.61
N GLU A 186 0.60 11.83 18.69
CA GLU A 186 1.36 10.88 17.85
C GLU A 186 0.94 10.97 16.37
N ILE A 187 -0.34 11.22 16.10
CA ILE A 187 -0.85 11.42 14.74
C ILE A 187 -0.35 12.76 14.19
N ASP A 188 -0.45 13.84 14.97
CA ASP A 188 0.02 15.17 14.58
C ASP A 188 1.53 15.16 14.33
N GLU A 189 2.29 14.45 15.16
CA GLU A 189 3.73 14.29 14.98
C GLU A 189 4.07 13.51 13.70
N ALA A 190 3.32 12.47 13.33
CA ALA A 190 3.52 11.78 12.07
C ALA A 190 3.33 12.72 10.86
N TYR A 191 2.30 13.56 10.88
CA TYR A 191 2.12 14.58 9.83
C TYR A 191 3.22 15.64 9.84
N ALA A 192 3.68 16.05 11.03
CA ALA A 192 4.79 17.00 11.16
C ALA A 192 6.10 16.40 10.63
N ALA A 193 6.39 15.14 10.94
CA ALA A 193 7.56 14.42 10.43
C ALA A 193 7.53 14.31 8.89
N ALA A 194 6.37 13.97 8.32
CA ALA A 194 6.23 13.91 6.87
C ALA A 194 6.50 15.28 6.19
N ARG A 195 5.99 16.38 6.78
CA ARG A 195 6.27 17.73 6.26
C ARG A 195 7.73 18.14 6.43
N ARG A 196 8.40 17.79 7.55
CA ARG A 196 9.84 18.05 7.74
C ARG A 196 10.68 17.30 6.70
N ALA A 197 10.28 16.11 6.32
CA ALA A 197 10.89 15.34 5.25
C ALA A 197 10.67 15.94 3.85
N GLY A 198 9.78 16.92 3.70
CA GLY A 198 9.47 17.56 2.42
C GLY A 198 8.24 16.98 1.70
N LEU A 199 7.54 16.02 2.30
CA LEU A 199 6.30 15.49 1.74
C LEU A 199 5.14 16.48 1.99
N TRP A 200 4.32 16.72 0.98
CA TRP A 200 3.28 17.74 1.04
C TRP A 200 1.91 17.26 0.50
N ARG A 201 1.85 16.10 -0.16
CA ARG A 201 0.64 15.54 -0.75
C ARG A 201 0.04 14.47 0.16
N PHE A 202 -1.07 14.81 0.82
CA PHE A 202 -1.72 13.92 1.78
C PHE A 202 -3.13 13.53 1.37
N ALA A 203 -3.51 12.26 1.60
CA ALA A 203 -4.90 11.85 1.58
C ALA A 203 -5.68 12.56 2.72
N ARG A 204 -6.90 12.99 2.41
CA ARG A 204 -7.82 13.65 3.36
C ARG A 204 -8.85 12.66 3.88
#